data_57a42ebaf35bb5e5095e81d897455617
#
_entry.id   57a42ebaf35bb5e5095e81d897455617
#
_cell.length_a   1.000
_cell.length_b   1.000
_cell.length_c   1.000
_cell.angle_alpha   90.00
_cell.angle_beta   90.00
_cell.angle_gamma   90.00
#
_symmetry.space_group_name_H-M   'P 1'
#
loop_
_entity.id
_entity.type
_entity.pdbx_description
1 polymer ?
#
loop_
_entity_poly.entity_id
_entity_poly.type
_entity_poly.pdbx_seq_one_letter_code
_entity_poly.pdbx_strand_id
1 'polypeptide(L)'
;MKTRIITAVVGLIVLAGVLFTFDTLVFNLVIAAITLIALHEIYSALGFEKQDWPLLAVLVPYTLLIMLSSYSVFRAMVMPASFLVVLFYAIYLVVRNGVISYQKASGLAMFSGIVIFCFYSFIRLKEMLPVEEYGYDCLLYTSPSPRDVEESR
;
A
#
# COMPACT_ATOMS: atom_id res chain seq x y z
N MET A 1 -15.97 -14.19 -12.51
CA MET A 1 -15.01 -14.79 -11.57
C MET A 1 -13.64 -15.05 -12.21
N LYS A 2 -13.56 -15.61 -13.42
CA LYS A 2 -12.27 -15.93 -14.10
C LYS A 2 -11.33 -14.71 -14.26
N THR A 3 -11.85 -13.57 -14.63
CA THR A 3 -11.05 -12.35 -14.83
C THR A 3 -10.33 -11.90 -13.55
N ARG A 4 -11.00 -11.94 -12.39
CA ARG A 4 -10.42 -11.57 -11.10
C ARG A 4 -9.29 -12.51 -10.66
N ILE A 5 -9.44 -13.81 -10.96
CA ILE A 5 -8.41 -14.81 -10.65
C ILE A 5 -7.17 -14.56 -11.52
N ILE A 6 -7.37 -14.27 -12.81
CA ILE A 6 -6.27 -13.97 -13.74
C ILE A 6 -5.52 -12.70 -13.30
N THR A 7 -6.25 -11.64 -12.93
CA THR A 7 -5.64 -10.39 -12.43
C THR A 7 -4.85 -10.63 -11.16
N ALA A 8 -5.38 -11.44 -10.23
CA ALA A 8 -4.68 -11.77 -8.99
C ALA A 8 -3.40 -12.59 -9.24
N VAL A 9 -3.44 -13.57 -10.13
CA VAL A 9 -2.26 -14.38 -10.50
C VAL A 9 -1.20 -13.53 -11.19
N VAL A 10 -1.59 -12.67 -12.14
CA VAL A 10 -0.68 -11.74 -12.81
C VAL A 10 -0.07 -10.77 -11.79
N GLY A 11 -0.87 -10.22 -10.89
CA GLY A 11 -0.40 -9.33 -9.81
C GLY A 11 0.62 -10.02 -8.91
N LEU A 12 0.41 -11.29 -8.58
CA LEU A 12 1.32 -12.07 -7.74
C LEU A 12 2.64 -12.37 -8.45
N ILE A 13 2.61 -12.66 -9.76
CA ILE A 13 3.82 -12.86 -10.58
C ILE A 13 4.61 -11.55 -10.67
N VAL A 14 3.93 -10.42 -10.90
CA VAL A 14 4.56 -9.10 -10.94
C VAL A 14 5.17 -8.77 -9.58
N LEU A 15 4.47 -9.02 -8.48
CA LEU A 15 4.98 -8.80 -7.13
C LEU A 15 6.22 -9.65 -6.86
N ALA A 16 6.19 -10.94 -7.24
CA ALA A 16 7.36 -11.81 -7.11
C ALA A 16 8.55 -11.31 -7.94
N GLY A 17 8.32 -10.85 -9.18
CA GLY A 17 9.37 -10.25 -10.02
C GLY A 17 9.97 -8.97 -9.42
N VAL A 18 9.14 -8.16 -8.76
CA VAL A 18 9.55 -6.91 -8.10
C VAL A 18 10.38 -7.17 -6.84
N LEU A 19 10.17 -8.32 -6.17
CA LEU A 19 11.02 -8.72 -5.04
C LEU A 19 12.49 -8.89 -5.44
N PHE A 20 12.79 -9.22 -6.70
CA PHE A 20 14.17 -9.24 -7.20
C PHE A 20 14.78 -7.84 -7.37
N THR A 21 13.97 -6.78 -7.40
CA THR A 21 14.42 -5.40 -7.54
C THR A 21 14.35 -4.64 -6.21
N PHE A 22 14.53 -5.35 -5.09
CA PHE A 22 14.19 -4.95 -3.74
C PHE A 22 14.89 -3.64 -3.29
N ASP A 23 16.08 -3.35 -3.81
CA ASP A 23 16.91 -2.25 -3.31
C ASP A 23 16.79 -0.94 -4.12
N THR A 24 15.88 -0.86 -5.06
CA THR A 24 15.75 0.29 -5.94
C THR A 24 14.48 1.12 -5.67
N LEU A 25 14.53 2.39 -6.09
CA LEU A 25 13.36 3.28 -6.16
C LEU A 25 12.22 2.65 -6.97
N VAL A 26 12.56 1.77 -7.92
CA VAL A 26 11.61 1.03 -8.76
C VAL A 26 10.67 0.19 -7.89
N PHE A 27 11.16 -0.45 -6.83
CA PHE A 27 10.32 -1.19 -5.89
C PHE A 27 9.22 -0.33 -5.29
N ASN A 28 9.56 0.86 -4.76
CA ASN A 28 8.58 1.77 -4.16
C ASN A 28 7.54 2.25 -5.19
N LEU A 29 7.96 2.50 -6.43
CA LEU A 29 7.06 2.91 -7.51
C LEU A 29 6.10 1.80 -7.92
N VAL A 30 6.57 0.56 -7.99
CA VAL A 30 5.70 -0.58 -8.34
C VAL A 30 4.72 -0.87 -7.21
N ILE A 31 5.15 -0.84 -5.95
CA ILE A 31 4.24 -0.96 -4.80
C ILE A 31 3.20 0.17 -4.81
N ALA A 32 3.60 1.40 -5.11
CA ALA A 32 2.67 2.51 -5.25
C ALA A 32 1.64 2.26 -6.36
N ALA A 33 2.08 1.79 -7.53
CA ALA A 33 1.18 1.47 -8.64
C ALA A 33 0.17 0.37 -8.29
N ILE A 34 0.61 -0.71 -7.65
CA ILE A 34 -0.28 -1.79 -7.18
C ILE A 34 -1.28 -1.26 -6.16
N THR A 35 -0.82 -0.43 -5.21
CA THR A 35 -1.70 0.19 -4.21
C THR A 35 -2.76 1.07 -4.86
N LEU A 36 -2.39 1.88 -5.86
CA LEU A 36 -3.35 2.73 -6.59
C LEU A 36 -4.38 1.92 -7.37
N ILE A 37 -3.98 0.81 -8.00
CA ILE A 37 -4.91 -0.11 -8.67
C ILE A 37 -5.89 -0.70 -7.65
N ALA A 38 -5.40 -1.16 -6.50
CA ALA A 38 -6.24 -1.70 -5.43
C ALA A 38 -7.23 -0.65 -4.88
N LEU A 39 -6.80 0.60 -4.70
CA LEU A 39 -7.68 1.70 -4.27
C LEU A 39 -8.76 1.99 -5.30
N HIS A 40 -8.43 1.99 -6.59
CA HIS A 40 -9.40 2.16 -7.66
C HIS A 40 -10.43 1.02 -7.69
N GLU A 41 -9.99 -0.23 -7.47
CA GLU A 41 -10.90 -1.38 -7.38
C GLU A 41 -11.84 -1.27 -6.18
N ILE A 42 -11.34 -0.86 -5.00
CA ILE A 42 -12.17 -0.64 -3.80
C ILE A 42 -13.21 0.46 -4.07
N TYR A 43 -12.78 1.57 -4.66
CA TYR A 43 -13.67 2.66 -5.02
C TYR A 43 -14.81 2.18 -5.95
N SER A 44 -14.46 1.42 -6.97
CA SER A 44 -15.42 0.84 -7.92
C SER A 44 -16.34 -0.20 -7.26
N ALA A 45 -15.81 -1.04 -6.36
CA ALA A 45 -16.58 -2.07 -5.67
C ALA A 45 -17.61 -1.50 -4.69
N LEU A 46 -17.33 -0.34 -4.08
CA LEU A 46 -18.27 0.36 -3.20
C LEU A 46 -19.39 1.09 -3.95
N GLY A 47 -19.33 1.10 -5.29
CA GLY A 47 -20.36 1.69 -6.13
C GLY A 47 -20.49 3.20 -5.97
N PHE A 48 -19.34 3.90 -5.92
CA PHE A 48 -19.31 5.35 -6.01
C PHE A 48 -19.63 5.82 -7.43
N GLU A 49 -20.33 6.93 -7.53
CA GLU A 49 -20.63 7.55 -8.81
C GLU A 49 -19.42 8.35 -9.33
N LYS A 50 -19.42 8.62 -10.63
CA LYS A 50 -18.37 9.45 -11.24
C LYS A 50 -18.25 10.85 -10.62
N GLN A 51 -19.28 11.31 -9.93
CA GLN A 51 -19.32 12.62 -9.29
C GLN A 51 -18.51 12.66 -7.99
N ASP A 52 -18.21 11.50 -7.40
CA ASP A 52 -17.48 11.35 -6.13
C ASP A 52 -15.97 11.13 -6.34
N TRP A 53 -15.48 11.31 -7.57
CA TRP A 53 -14.07 11.21 -7.92
C TRP A 53 -13.11 12.05 -7.05
N PRO A 54 -13.51 13.19 -6.44
CA PRO A 54 -12.61 13.97 -5.58
C PRO A 54 -12.08 13.16 -4.38
N LEU A 55 -12.86 12.19 -3.90
CA LEU A 55 -12.40 11.29 -2.82
C LEU A 55 -11.20 10.45 -3.25
N LEU A 56 -11.25 9.90 -4.45
CA LEU A 56 -10.12 9.15 -5.02
C LEU A 56 -8.95 10.08 -5.37
N ALA A 57 -9.23 11.27 -5.90
CA ALA A 57 -8.21 12.25 -6.30
C ALA A 57 -7.34 12.72 -5.12
N VAL A 58 -7.87 12.75 -3.91
CA VAL A 58 -7.09 13.06 -2.70
C VAL A 58 -6.31 11.85 -2.19
N LEU A 59 -6.86 10.64 -2.34
CA LEU A 59 -6.16 9.41 -1.95
C LEU A 59 -4.93 9.12 -2.81
N VAL A 60 -4.95 9.44 -4.10
CA VAL A 60 -3.83 9.18 -5.01
C VAL A 60 -2.54 9.88 -4.57
N PRO A 61 -2.49 11.22 -4.43
CA PRO A 61 -1.26 11.90 -4.00
C PRO A 61 -0.86 11.53 -2.58
N TYR A 62 -1.82 11.26 -1.69
CA TYR A 62 -1.54 10.81 -0.34
C TYR A 62 -0.85 9.44 -0.33
N THR A 63 -1.32 8.50 -1.13
CA THR A 63 -0.71 7.18 -1.29
C THR A 63 0.72 7.29 -1.82
N LEU A 64 0.94 8.10 -2.85
CA LEU A 64 2.27 8.34 -3.40
C LEU A 64 3.21 8.94 -2.35
N LEU A 65 2.73 9.91 -1.57
CA LEU A 65 3.52 10.53 -0.50
C LEU A 65 3.93 9.50 0.56
N ILE A 66 3.04 8.61 0.98
CA ILE A 66 3.35 7.55 1.95
C ILE A 66 4.35 6.55 1.37
N MET A 67 4.16 6.10 0.13
CA MET A 67 5.06 5.12 -0.49
C MET A 67 6.47 5.69 -0.76
N LEU A 68 6.58 7.01 -0.93
CA LEU A 68 7.85 7.72 -1.08
C LEU A 68 8.43 8.21 0.26
N SER A 69 7.79 7.94 1.39
CA SER A 69 8.23 8.38 2.72
C SER A 69 9.54 7.73 3.21
N SER A 70 10.08 6.76 2.45
CA SER A 70 11.46 6.27 2.61
C SER A 70 12.48 7.41 2.54
N TYR A 71 12.20 8.43 1.75
CA TYR A 71 13.03 9.64 1.67
C TYR A 71 12.68 10.59 2.81
N SER A 72 13.70 11.11 3.50
CA SER A 72 13.56 11.95 4.70
C SER A 72 12.66 13.17 4.51
N VAL A 73 12.69 13.77 3.32
CA VAL A 73 11.87 14.95 2.98
C VAL A 73 10.37 14.62 3.01
N PHE A 74 9.99 13.50 2.43
CA PHE A 74 8.58 13.08 2.38
C PHE A 74 8.08 12.58 3.73
N ARG A 75 8.96 11.98 4.56
CA ARG A 75 8.61 11.50 5.90
C ARG A 75 8.04 12.59 6.80
N ALA A 76 8.62 13.78 6.76
CA ALA A 76 8.14 14.93 7.55
C ALA A 76 6.74 15.39 7.13
N MET A 77 6.37 15.17 5.86
CA MET A 77 5.08 15.60 5.31
C MET A 77 3.94 14.59 5.54
N VAL A 78 4.23 13.35 5.93
CA VAL A 78 3.20 12.31 6.13
C VAL A 78 2.20 12.70 7.22
N MET A 79 2.67 13.19 8.37
CA MET A 79 1.79 13.58 9.48
C MET A 79 0.82 14.72 9.10
N PRO A 80 1.29 15.87 8.60
CA PRO A 80 0.37 16.94 8.21
C PRO A 80 -0.54 16.52 7.04
N ALA A 81 -0.03 15.74 6.09
CA ALA A 81 -0.84 15.25 4.98
C ALA A 81 -1.96 14.31 5.46
N SER A 82 -1.69 13.42 6.41
CA SER A 82 -2.70 12.53 6.99
C SER A 82 -3.82 13.33 7.65
N PHE A 83 -3.45 14.38 8.40
CA PHE A 83 -4.43 15.27 9.01
C PHE A 83 -5.29 15.97 7.96
N LEU A 84 -4.68 16.50 6.89
CA LEU A 84 -5.40 17.16 5.79
C LEU A 84 -6.35 16.22 5.06
N VAL A 85 -5.95 14.97 4.83
CA VAL A 85 -6.81 13.97 4.20
C VAL A 85 -8.03 13.66 5.08
N VAL A 86 -7.84 13.43 6.37
CA VAL A 86 -8.95 13.19 7.31
C VAL A 86 -9.89 14.40 7.36
N LEU A 87 -9.33 15.60 7.45
CA LEU A 87 -10.12 16.83 7.45
C LEU A 87 -10.93 16.99 6.15
N PHE A 88 -10.29 16.73 5.01
CA PHE A 88 -10.97 16.78 3.71
C PHE A 88 -12.13 15.79 3.64
N TYR A 89 -11.93 14.54 4.08
CA TYR A 89 -12.99 13.55 4.14
C TYR A 89 -14.13 13.97 5.04
N ALA A 90 -13.84 14.51 6.22
CA ALA A 90 -14.85 14.99 7.17
C ALA A 90 -15.68 16.14 6.55
N ILE A 91 -15.03 17.14 5.97
CA ILE A 91 -15.70 18.27 5.31
C ILE A 91 -16.53 17.78 4.11
N TYR A 92 -15.96 16.90 3.29
CA TYR A 92 -16.64 16.37 2.11
C TYR A 92 -17.94 15.63 2.49
N LEU A 93 -17.90 14.81 3.56
CA LEU A 93 -19.07 14.11 4.07
C LEU A 93 -20.17 15.07 4.59
N VAL A 94 -19.76 16.14 5.26
CA VAL A 94 -20.70 17.14 5.78
C VAL A 94 -21.36 17.90 4.63
N VAL A 95 -20.59 18.33 3.64
CA VAL A 95 -21.08 19.09 2.48
C VAL A 95 -22.01 18.24 1.60
N ARG A 96 -21.69 16.95 1.44
CA ARG A 96 -22.46 16.01 0.61
C ARG A 96 -23.46 15.19 1.42
N ASN A 97 -23.86 15.69 2.59
CA ASN A 97 -24.81 15.02 3.48
C ASN A 97 -26.13 14.73 2.73
N GLY A 98 -26.55 13.46 2.79
CA GLY A 98 -27.76 12.98 2.11
C GLY A 98 -27.55 12.45 0.69
N VAL A 99 -26.42 12.71 0.02
CA VAL A 99 -26.09 12.17 -1.32
C VAL A 99 -25.23 10.91 -1.19
N ILE A 100 -24.23 10.94 -0.31
CA ILE A 100 -23.36 9.81 -0.06
C ILE A 100 -23.74 9.13 1.26
N SER A 101 -23.93 7.81 1.21
CA SER A 101 -24.13 7.04 2.43
C SER A 101 -22.85 7.05 3.29
N TYR A 102 -23.00 7.39 4.56
CA TYR A 102 -21.90 7.28 5.53
C TYR A 102 -21.24 5.91 5.54
N GLN A 103 -22.02 4.87 5.27
CA GLN A 103 -21.53 3.49 5.22
C GLN A 103 -20.57 3.27 4.06
N LYS A 104 -20.82 3.85 2.88
CA LYS A 104 -19.91 3.78 1.73
C LYS A 104 -18.61 4.57 2.00
N ALA A 105 -18.75 5.78 2.52
CA ALA A 105 -17.60 6.64 2.77
C ALA A 105 -16.70 6.11 3.90
N SER A 106 -17.28 5.62 4.99
CA SER A 106 -16.50 4.96 6.05
C SER A 106 -15.85 3.66 5.57
N GLY A 107 -16.57 2.90 4.72
CA GLY A 107 -16.01 1.72 4.06
C GLY A 107 -14.79 2.06 3.20
N LEU A 108 -14.86 3.11 2.37
CA LEU A 108 -13.73 3.57 1.57
C LEU A 108 -12.55 3.97 2.45
N ALA A 109 -12.78 4.78 3.49
CA ALA A 109 -11.73 5.23 4.41
C ALA A 109 -11.06 4.05 5.13
N MET A 110 -11.86 3.09 5.62
CA MET A 110 -11.35 1.92 6.33
C MET A 110 -10.54 0.99 5.41
N PHE A 111 -11.11 0.60 4.28
CA PHE A 111 -10.43 -0.32 3.36
C PHE A 111 -9.20 0.31 2.71
N SER A 112 -9.26 1.60 2.33
CA SER A 112 -8.09 2.31 1.80
C SER A 112 -6.99 2.43 2.85
N GLY A 113 -7.34 2.71 4.10
CA GLY A 113 -6.39 2.75 5.21
C GLY A 113 -5.68 1.42 5.43
N ILE A 114 -6.42 0.31 5.44
CA ILE A 114 -5.87 -1.04 5.59
C ILE A 114 -4.92 -1.36 4.43
N VAL A 115 -5.32 -1.10 3.18
CA VAL A 115 -4.51 -1.38 2.00
C VAL A 115 -3.22 -0.55 2.00
N ILE A 116 -3.33 0.75 2.24
CA ILE A 116 -2.16 1.63 2.33
C ILE A 116 -1.22 1.17 3.44
N PHE A 117 -1.74 0.83 4.62
CA PHE A 117 -0.95 0.35 5.74
C PHE A 117 -0.23 -0.97 5.41
N CYS A 118 -0.92 -1.93 4.79
CA CYS A 118 -0.32 -3.20 4.39
C CYS A 118 0.85 -2.99 3.43
N PHE A 119 0.65 -2.22 2.35
CA PHE A 119 1.71 -1.98 1.37
C PHE A 119 2.84 -1.10 1.91
N TYR A 120 2.54 -0.14 2.77
CA TYR A 120 3.55 0.63 3.49
C TYR A 120 4.42 -0.27 4.39
N SER A 121 3.82 -1.27 5.03
CA SER A 121 4.55 -2.22 5.86
C SER A 121 5.61 -3.00 5.07
N PHE A 122 5.34 -3.32 3.79
CA PHE A 122 6.34 -3.93 2.91
C PHE A 122 7.54 -3.00 2.66
N ILE A 123 7.30 -1.70 2.47
CA ILE A 123 8.37 -0.71 2.28
C ILE A 123 9.19 -0.58 3.58
N ARG A 124 8.53 -0.55 4.73
CA ARG A 124 9.22 -0.48 6.03
C ARG A 124 10.01 -1.75 6.33
N LEU A 125 9.49 -2.90 5.96
CA LEU A 125 10.21 -4.17 6.09
C LEU A 125 11.52 -4.15 5.28
N LYS A 126 11.47 -3.64 4.05
CA LYS A 126 12.65 -3.42 3.22
C LYS A 126 13.72 -2.58 3.94
N GLU A 127 13.32 -1.47 4.58
CA GLU A 127 14.25 -0.59 5.28
C GLU A 127 14.86 -1.22 6.55
N MET A 128 14.17 -2.20 7.13
CA MET A 128 14.63 -2.89 8.34
C MET A 128 15.58 -4.06 8.06
N LEU A 129 15.52 -4.60 6.84
CA LEU A 129 16.39 -5.73 6.47
C LEU A 129 17.74 -5.19 5.98
N PRO A 130 18.87 -5.52 6.62
CA PRO A 130 20.20 -5.12 6.20
C PRO A 130 20.64 -5.97 4.99
N VAL A 131 20.08 -5.70 3.83
CA VAL A 131 20.35 -6.46 2.59
C VAL A 131 21.79 -6.29 2.14
N GLU A 132 22.44 -5.18 2.49
CA GLU A 132 23.88 -4.95 2.20
C GLU A 132 24.81 -5.89 2.94
N GLU A 133 24.40 -6.42 4.13
CA GLU A 133 25.26 -7.23 4.99
C GLU A 133 25.04 -8.74 4.79
N TYR A 134 23.83 -9.16 4.43
CA TYR A 134 23.44 -10.58 4.36
C TYR A 134 22.98 -11.07 2.99
N GLY A 135 22.90 -10.19 1.98
CA GLY A 135 22.44 -10.55 0.63
C GLY A 135 20.98 -11.03 0.60
N TYR A 136 20.55 -11.51 -0.57
CA TYR A 136 19.18 -12.02 -0.79
C TYR A 136 18.91 -13.36 -0.06
N ASP A 137 19.94 -14.02 0.44
CA ASP A 137 19.84 -15.33 1.11
C ASP A 137 19.02 -15.25 2.41
N CYS A 138 19.04 -14.11 3.11
CA CYS A 138 18.29 -13.91 4.35
C CYS A 138 16.77 -13.92 4.16
N LEU A 139 16.28 -13.53 2.98
CA LEU A 139 14.84 -13.56 2.65
C LEU A 139 14.34 -14.99 2.34
N LEU A 140 15.24 -15.87 1.89
CA LEU A 140 14.92 -17.25 1.55
C LEU A 140 15.14 -18.22 2.73
N TYR A 141 15.96 -17.85 3.71
CA TYR A 141 16.30 -18.65 4.89
C TYR A 141 15.54 -18.20 6.15
N THR A 142 14.22 -18.31 6.13
CA THR A 142 13.40 -18.14 7.35
C THR A 142 13.30 -19.42 8.21
N SER A 143 13.96 -20.49 7.78
CA SER A 143 13.97 -21.73 8.53
C SER A 143 15.42 -22.10 8.87
N PRO A 144 15.78 -22.25 10.16
CA PRO A 144 17.11 -22.75 10.53
C PRO A 144 17.30 -24.12 9.88
N SER A 145 18.38 -24.26 9.12
CA SER A 145 18.75 -25.54 8.53
C SER A 145 18.92 -26.58 9.66
N PRO A 146 18.47 -27.83 9.48
CA PRO A 146 18.72 -28.89 10.46
C PRO A 146 20.20 -29.07 10.80
N ARG A 147 21.12 -28.57 9.95
CA ARG A 147 22.58 -28.60 10.20
C ARG A 147 23.04 -27.59 11.23
N ASP A 148 22.36 -26.44 11.39
CA ASP A 148 22.77 -25.43 12.38
C ASP A 148 22.44 -25.85 13.81
N VAL A 149 21.57 -26.85 13.97
CA VAL A 149 21.20 -27.42 15.28
C VAL A 149 22.22 -28.48 15.77
N GLU A 150 22.98 -29.07 14.85
CA GLU A 150 24.01 -30.10 15.22
C GLU A 150 25.35 -29.49 15.64
N GLU A 151 25.70 -28.27 15.19
CA GLU A 151 26.95 -27.61 15.60
C GLU A 151 26.89 -26.94 16.98
N SER A 152 25.74 -26.87 17.63
CA SER A 152 25.53 -26.24 18.94
C SER A 152 25.49 -27.26 20.10
N ARG A 153 25.95 -28.53 19.89
CA ARG A 153 26.07 -29.54 20.93
C ARG A 153 27.54 -29.88 21.21
#